data_426ec2e489325ee545ee46d25c6072dc
#
_entry.id   426ec2e489325ee545ee46d25c6072dc
#
_cell.length_a   1.000
_cell.length_b   1.000
_cell.length_c   1.000
_cell.angle_alpha   90.00
_cell.angle_beta   90.00
_cell.angle_gamma   90.00
#
_symmetry.space_group_name_H-M   'P 1'
#
loop_
_entity.id
_entity.type
_entity.pdbx_description
1 polymer ?
#
loop_
_entity_poly.entity_id
_entity_poly.type
_entity_poly.pdbx_seq_one_letter_code
_entity_poly.pdbx_strand_id
1 'polypeptide(L)'
;MVLKVPGQLARNCRKTPEGAAWLDRLPDALRNLEGRWSLTTGAPFDGEDVSCAWVAPVALANGTSAVLKLGMPHMEAEHELRGLRFWDGDPTVRLLEFDDELGAMLLERCEPGTALRVLPEAEQDLVIAGLLRRLWRLPSAPHPFRSLSALTAYWTHETLADLEQWPDSGLVREGLRLFEELPRTAPTEVLLATDLHAGNVLRSEREPWLVIDPKPYVGDPAYDVLQHMLNCDRLTADPDGLIHRMSDVADLDPSRLRLWLFVRCVQESPDWPTLADIAVRIAP
;
A
#
# COMPACT_ATOMS: atom_id res chain seq x y z
N MET A 1 16.65 11.21 25.72
CA MET A 1 16.53 9.82 25.22
C MET A 1 17.00 9.82 23.76
N VAL A 2 17.89 8.91 23.34
CA VAL A 2 18.27 8.82 21.91
C VAL A 2 17.09 8.20 21.18
N LEU A 3 16.61 8.88 20.13
CA LEU A 3 15.52 8.38 19.31
C LEU A 3 15.95 7.07 18.61
N LYS A 4 15.17 6.01 18.78
CA LYS A 4 15.33 4.77 18.04
C LYS A 4 14.70 4.94 16.65
N VAL A 5 15.48 4.72 15.59
CA VAL A 5 15.00 4.70 14.19
C VAL A 5 15.17 3.28 13.66
N PRO A 6 14.12 2.66 13.07
CA PRO A 6 14.21 1.36 12.45
C PRO A 6 15.32 1.30 11.38
N GLY A 7 16.06 0.19 11.37
CA GLY A 7 17.25 0.09 10.52
C GLY A 7 16.94 0.19 9.02
N GLN A 8 15.83 -0.40 8.57
CA GLN A 8 15.40 -0.33 7.17
C GLN A 8 15.00 1.09 6.78
N LEU A 9 14.21 1.78 7.61
CA LEU A 9 13.84 3.18 7.41
C LEU A 9 15.10 4.06 7.29
N ALA A 10 16.04 3.91 8.22
CA ALA A 10 17.28 4.69 8.19
C ALA A 10 18.11 4.46 6.91
N ARG A 11 18.14 3.23 6.38
CA ARG A 11 18.79 2.93 5.10
C ARG A 11 18.08 3.60 3.93
N ASN A 12 16.76 3.49 3.88
CA ASN A 12 15.95 4.08 2.81
C ASN A 12 16.02 5.61 2.80
N CYS A 13 15.93 6.25 3.96
CA CYS A 13 16.10 7.72 4.08
C CYS A 13 17.43 8.21 3.50
N ARG A 14 18.52 7.46 3.68
CA ARG A 14 19.85 7.86 3.20
C ARG A 14 20.06 7.69 1.69
N LYS A 15 19.10 7.11 0.96
CA LYS A 15 19.19 6.96 -0.50
C LYS A 15 18.96 8.30 -1.23
N THR A 16 18.29 9.26 -0.59
CA THR A 16 17.98 10.57 -1.18
C THR A 16 18.36 11.71 -0.23
N PRO A 17 18.74 12.89 -0.74
CA PRO A 17 19.03 14.07 0.08
C PRO A 17 17.81 14.49 0.93
N GLU A 18 16.62 14.42 0.38
CA GLU A 18 15.35 14.76 1.05
C GLU A 18 15.05 13.82 2.21
N GLY A 19 15.25 12.52 2.01
CA GLY A 19 15.11 11.50 3.05
C GLY A 19 16.10 11.68 4.19
N ALA A 20 17.38 11.96 3.87
CA ALA A 20 18.40 12.25 4.87
C ALA A 20 18.04 13.51 5.70
N ALA A 21 17.63 14.60 5.05
CA ALA A 21 17.22 15.83 5.72
C ALA A 21 15.95 15.62 6.59
N TRP A 22 15.02 14.75 6.15
CA TRP A 22 13.85 14.36 6.95
C TRP A 22 14.29 13.60 8.21
N LEU A 23 15.20 12.64 8.07
CA LEU A 23 15.71 11.84 9.18
C LEU A 23 16.39 12.70 10.25
N ASP A 24 17.14 13.71 9.84
CA ASP A 24 17.81 14.65 10.73
C ASP A 24 16.82 15.51 11.54
N ARG A 25 15.67 15.85 10.93
CA ARG A 25 14.61 16.66 11.59
C ARG A 25 13.64 15.81 12.43
N LEU A 26 13.63 14.50 12.28
CA LEU A 26 12.69 13.59 12.94
C LEU A 26 12.66 13.76 14.49
N PRO A 27 13.80 13.91 15.21
CA PRO A 27 13.76 14.10 16.67
C PRO A 27 13.04 15.39 17.10
N ASP A 28 13.19 16.47 16.32
CA ASP A 28 12.55 17.75 16.62
C ASP A 28 11.06 17.72 16.29
N ALA A 29 10.69 17.09 15.18
CA ALA A 29 9.30 16.86 14.81
C ALA A 29 8.55 16.06 15.88
N LEU A 30 9.16 14.99 16.40
CA LEU A 30 8.56 14.19 17.47
C LEU A 30 8.35 15.00 18.76
N ARG A 31 9.37 15.77 19.21
CA ARG A 31 9.22 16.62 20.40
C ARG A 31 8.10 17.66 20.22
N ASN A 32 7.98 18.24 19.04
CA ASN A 32 6.91 19.19 18.73
C ASN A 32 5.54 18.53 18.85
N LEU A 33 5.36 17.35 18.22
CA LEU A 33 4.09 16.62 18.23
C LEU A 33 3.73 16.10 19.63
N GLU A 34 4.69 15.61 20.42
CA GLU A 34 4.47 15.21 21.81
C GLU A 34 3.89 16.36 22.66
N GLY A 35 4.44 17.58 22.47
CA GLY A 35 3.94 18.77 23.16
C GLY A 35 2.57 19.21 22.67
N ARG A 36 2.38 19.32 21.35
CA ARG A 36 1.14 19.82 20.74
C ARG A 36 -0.06 18.91 20.94
N TRP A 37 0.15 17.60 20.80
CA TRP A 37 -0.92 16.62 20.93
C TRP A 37 -0.99 15.97 22.31
N SER A 38 -0.15 16.43 23.25
CA SER A 38 -0.10 15.95 24.63
C SER A 38 -0.02 14.42 24.70
N LEU A 39 0.93 13.84 23.98
CA LEU A 39 1.14 12.40 23.90
C LEU A 39 2.51 11.97 24.46
N THR A 40 2.59 10.71 24.83
CA THR A 40 3.84 10.05 25.21
C THR A 40 4.14 8.94 24.22
N THR A 41 5.30 9.04 23.57
CA THR A 41 5.73 8.10 22.54
C THR A 41 6.36 6.85 23.14
N GLY A 42 5.93 5.67 22.68
CA GLY A 42 6.54 4.38 22.99
C GLY A 42 7.73 4.05 22.08
N ALA A 43 8.24 2.82 22.16
CA ALA A 43 9.25 2.33 21.22
C ALA A 43 8.64 2.19 19.82
N PRO A 44 9.34 2.64 18.75
CA PRO A 44 8.83 2.49 17.40
C PRO A 44 8.72 1.00 17.02
N PHE A 45 7.76 0.70 16.16
CA PHE A 45 7.71 -0.59 15.51
C PHE A 45 8.98 -0.78 14.67
N ASP A 46 9.52 -1.99 14.69
CA ASP A 46 10.79 -2.32 14.03
C ASP A 46 10.63 -3.67 13.35
N GLY A 47 10.56 -3.67 12.03
CA GLY A 47 10.34 -4.85 11.22
C GLY A 47 10.71 -4.56 9.76
N GLU A 48 10.73 -5.58 8.93
CA GLU A 48 11.04 -5.47 7.51
C GLU A 48 10.03 -4.59 6.76
N ASP A 49 8.78 -4.58 7.22
CA ASP A 49 7.69 -3.78 6.64
C ASP A 49 7.79 -2.28 6.98
N VAL A 50 8.64 -1.88 7.95
CA VAL A 50 8.80 -0.46 8.35
C VAL A 50 9.86 0.20 7.48
N SER A 51 9.50 0.59 6.26
CA SER A 51 10.44 1.04 5.23
C SER A 51 10.38 2.53 4.90
N CYS A 52 9.19 3.15 4.98
CA CYS A 52 8.96 4.52 4.47
C CYS A 52 8.34 5.49 5.51
N ALA A 53 8.13 5.07 6.75
CA ALA A 53 7.60 5.90 7.82
C ALA A 53 8.18 5.51 9.17
N TRP A 54 8.30 6.48 10.08
CA TRP A 54 8.53 6.20 11.48
C TRP A 54 7.17 6.02 12.17
N VAL A 55 6.95 4.87 12.78
CA VAL A 55 5.66 4.49 13.35
C VAL A 55 5.86 3.99 14.77
N ALA A 56 5.10 4.53 15.74
CA ALA A 56 5.18 4.10 17.12
C ALA A 56 3.82 4.12 17.83
N PRO A 57 3.60 3.24 18.82
CA PRO A 57 2.47 3.37 19.73
C PRO A 57 2.64 4.62 20.60
N VAL A 58 1.54 5.31 20.87
CA VAL A 58 1.52 6.48 21.76
C VAL A 58 0.37 6.37 22.76
N ALA A 59 0.55 7.01 23.92
CA ALA A 59 -0.52 7.23 24.90
C ALA A 59 -0.86 8.72 24.94
N LEU A 60 -2.14 9.05 24.76
CA LEU A 60 -2.65 10.40 24.95
C LEU A 60 -2.85 10.73 26.42
N ALA A 61 -2.90 12.01 26.77
CA ALA A 61 -3.08 12.47 28.14
C ALA A 61 -4.36 11.95 28.83
N ASN A 62 -5.39 11.63 28.04
CA ASN A 62 -6.64 11.02 28.52
C ASN A 62 -6.57 9.49 28.70
N GLY A 63 -5.41 8.87 28.48
CA GLY A 63 -5.20 7.42 28.56
C GLY A 63 -5.55 6.65 27.28
N THR A 64 -6.00 7.31 26.22
CA THR A 64 -6.29 6.64 24.92
C THR A 64 -4.99 6.17 24.27
N SER A 65 -4.97 4.91 23.84
CA SER A 65 -3.91 4.36 22.99
C SER A 65 -4.13 4.76 21.53
N ALA A 66 -3.04 5.18 20.87
CA ALA A 66 -3.04 5.53 19.44
C ALA A 66 -1.72 5.11 18.78
N VAL A 67 -1.59 5.37 17.48
CA VAL A 67 -0.35 5.18 16.71
C VAL A 67 0.04 6.51 16.09
N LEU A 68 1.27 6.94 16.32
CA LEU A 68 1.87 8.08 15.63
C LEU A 68 2.66 7.57 14.42
N LYS A 69 2.33 8.08 13.23
CA LYS A 69 3.03 7.81 11.97
C LYS A 69 3.58 9.11 11.40
N LEU A 70 4.88 9.15 11.14
CA LEU A 70 5.54 10.21 10.39
C LEU A 70 6.06 9.62 9.09
N GLY A 71 5.48 10.03 7.96
CA GLY A 71 5.88 9.60 6.63
C GLY A 71 7.18 10.25 6.18
N MET A 72 8.12 9.47 5.63
CA MET A 72 9.22 10.02 4.84
C MET A 72 8.62 10.62 3.55
N PRO A 73 9.07 11.81 3.10
CA PRO A 73 8.59 12.37 1.85
C PRO A 73 8.89 11.44 0.67
N HIS A 74 7.86 10.88 0.06
CA HIS A 74 7.95 10.11 -1.19
C HIS A 74 6.60 10.14 -1.92
N MET A 75 6.63 9.84 -3.21
CA MET A 75 5.48 9.99 -4.09
C MET A 75 4.22 9.21 -3.64
N GLU A 76 4.38 7.99 -3.16
CA GLU A 76 3.25 7.13 -2.79
C GLU A 76 2.58 7.57 -1.48
N ALA A 77 3.32 8.18 -0.54
CA ALA A 77 2.77 8.63 0.76
C ALA A 77 1.93 9.91 0.65
N GLU A 78 2.04 10.67 -0.45
CA GLU A 78 1.47 12.01 -0.59
C GLU A 78 -0.05 12.07 -0.35
N HIS A 79 -0.77 10.99 -0.63
CA HIS A 79 -2.23 10.98 -0.57
C HIS A 79 -2.82 10.09 0.53
N GLU A 80 -2.01 9.40 1.34
CA GLU A 80 -2.50 8.52 2.41
C GLU A 80 -3.46 9.25 3.35
N LEU A 81 -3.06 10.42 3.85
CA LEU A 81 -3.89 11.27 4.71
C LEU A 81 -5.26 11.58 4.08
N ARG A 82 -5.28 11.91 2.78
CA ARG A 82 -6.51 12.24 2.07
C ARG A 82 -7.41 11.02 1.88
N GLY A 83 -6.80 9.85 1.64
CA GLY A 83 -7.51 8.57 1.58
C GLY A 83 -8.15 8.20 2.90
N LEU A 84 -7.41 8.27 4.00
CA LEU A 84 -7.94 7.99 5.34
C LEU A 84 -9.12 8.93 5.69
N ARG A 85 -9.04 10.21 5.31
CA ARG A 85 -10.17 11.15 5.46
C ARG A 85 -11.37 10.79 4.61
N PHE A 86 -11.15 10.32 3.38
CA PHE A 86 -12.22 9.92 2.46
C PHE A 86 -12.96 8.68 2.97
N TRP A 87 -12.23 7.68 3.44
CA TRP A 87 -12.83 6.45 3.96
C TRP A 87 -13.39 6.61 5.38
N ASP A 88 -12.93 7.61 6.14
CA ASP A 88 -13.44 7.99 7.46
C ASP A 88 -13.59 6.80 8.43
N GLY A 89 -12.57 5.94 8.46
CA GLY A 89 -12.55 4.75 9.32
C GLY A 89 -13.37 3.55 8.82
N ASP A 90 -13.89 3.58 7.59
CA ASP A 90 -14.64 2.48 6.98
C ASP A 90 -14.05 2.07 5.62
N PRO A 91 -13.35 0.92 5.51
CA PRO A 91 -12.92 -0.02 6.56
C PRO A 91 -11.49 0.24 7.06
N THR A 92 -10.99 1.45 7.00
CA THR A 92 -9.65 1.84 7.43
C THR A 92 -9.57 2.13 8.93
N VAL A 93 -8.35 2.23 9.47
CA VAL A 93 -8.13 2.90 10.75
C VAL A 93 -8.61 4.35 10.70
N ARG A 94 -9.09 4.87 11.82
CA ARG A 94 -9.47 6.28 11.94
C ARG A 94 -8.27 7.19 12.01
N LEU A 95 -8.34 8.32 11.33
CA LEU A 95 -7.44 9.44 11.50
C LEU A 95 -7.95 10.29 12.68
N LEU A 96 -7.16 10.38 13.74
CA LEU A 96 -7.52 11.12 14.95
C LEU A 96 -7.05 12.58 14.88
N GLU A 97 -5.79 12.79 14.46
CA GLU A 97 -5.16 14.10 14.26
C GLU A 97 -4.14 14.02 13.12
N PHE A 98 -3.74 15.16 12.58
CA PHE A 98 -2.72 15.22 11.53
C PHE A 98 -1.98 16.54 11.52
N ASP A 99 -0.80 16.53 10.91
CA ASP A 99 0.01 17.70 10.60
C ASP A 99 0.57 17.56 9.18
N ASP A 100 0.04 18.38 8.26
CA ASP A 100 0.43 18.34 6.84
C ASP A 100 1.88 18.77 6.62
N GLU A 101 2.42 19.72 7.44
CA GLU A 101 3.78 20.23 7.29
C GLU A 101 4.83 19.20 7.69
N LEU A 102 4.54 18.44 8.73
CA LEU A 102 5.41 17.37 9.24
C LEU A 102 5.16 16.02 8.59
N GLY A 103 4.09 15.87 7.78
CA GLY A 103 3.65 14.57 7.26
C GLY A 103 3.28 13.60 8.37
N ALA A 104 2.71 14.12 9.47
CA ALA A 104 2.40 13.34 10.66
C ALA A 104 0.90 13.02 10.76
N MET A 105 0.61 11.79 11.15
CA MET A 105 -0.74 11.30 11.41
C MET A 105 -0.82 10.63 12.78
N LEU A 106 -1.85 10.97 13.55
CA LEU A 106 -2.26 10.23 14.73
C LEU A 106 -3.42 9.32 14.34
N LEU A 107 -3.21 8.02 14.45
CA LEU A 107 -4.11 7.00 13.95
C LEU A 107 -4.71 6.19 15.09
N GLU A 108 -5.91 5.66 14.88
CA GLU A 108 -6.50 4.62 15.72
C GLU A 108 -5.53 3.45 15.87
N ARG A 109 -5.35 2.98 17.11
CA ARG A 109 -4.57 1.78 17.38
C ARG A 109 -5.44 0.54 17.26
N CYS A 110 -5.04 -0.37 16.40
CA CYS A 110 -5.65 -1.69 16.33
C CYS A 110 -5.21 -2.54 17.53
N GLU A 111 -6.16 -3.06 18.27
CA GLU A 111 -5.92 -4.04 19.33
C GLU A 111 -6.82 -5.27 19.08
N PRO A 112 -6.26 -6.48 19.10
CA PRO A 112 -4.88 -6.87 19.44
C PRO A 112 -3.82 -6.54 18.38
N GLY A 113 -4.18 -6.00 17.20
CA GLY A 113 -3.24 -5.60 16.16
C GLY A 113 -2.57 -6.76 15.42
N THR A 114 -3.11 -7.97 15.53
CA THR A 114 -2.60 -9.14 14.80
C THR A 114 -2.88 -8.98 13.31
N ALA A 115 -1.83 -9.12 12.48
CA ALA A 115 -1.98 -9.00 11.03
C ALA A 115 -2.76 -10.18 10.44
N LEU A 116 -3.51 -9.92 9.37
CA LEU A 116 -4.32 -10.94 8.64
C LEU A 116 -3.45 -12.08 8.09
N ARG A 117 -2.17 -11.82 7.84
CA ARG A 117 -1.20 -12.82 7.34
C ARG A 117 -1.06 -14.08 8.21
N VAL A 118 -1.54 -14.07 9.45
CA VAL A 118 -1.54 -15.28 10.31
C VAL A 118 -2.60 -16.30 9.92
N LEU A 119 -3.61 -15.91 9.13
CA LEU A 119 -4.63 -16.81 8.63
C LEU A 119 -4.15 -17.54 7.37
N PRO A 120 -4.73 -18.71 7.04
CA PRO A 120 -4.53 -19.36 5.75
C PRO A 120 -4.89 -18.42 4.59
N GLU A 121 -4.13 -18.44 3.48
CA GLU A 121 -4.34 -17.56 2.33
C GLU A 121 -5.78 -17.59 1.79
N ALA A 122 -6.43 -18.77 1.75
CA ALA A 122 -7.82 -18.89 1.30
C ALA A 122 -8.84 -18.13 2.18
N GLU A 123 -8.52 -17.92 3.46
CA GLU A 123 -9.31 -17.07 4.36
C GLU A 123 -8.95 -15.60 4.18
N GLN A 124 -7.66 -15.30 3.94
CA GLN A 124 -7.21 -13.95 3.60
C GLN A 124 -7.93 -13.42 2.36
N ASP A 125 -8.11 -14.24 1.30
CA ASP A 125 -8.83 -13.85 0.08
C ASP A 125 -10.23 -13.30 0.37
N LEU A 126 -10.97 -13.97 1.24
CA LEU A 126 -12.34 -13.57 1.60
C LEU A 126 -12.37 -12.24 2.35
N VAL A 127 -11.44 -12.07 3.29
CA VAL A 127 -11.32 -10.84 4.07
C VAL A 127 -10.89 -9.68 3.16
N ILE A 128 -9.84 -9.87 2.37
CA ILE A 128 -9.33 -8.86 1.43
C ILE A 128 -10.42 -8.44 0.45
N ALA A 129 -11.09 -9.38 -0.22
CA ALA A 129 -12.17 -9.07 -1.15
C ALA A 129 -13.34 -8.32 -0.47
N GLY A 130 -13.67 -8.68 0.77
CA GLY A 130 -14.67 -8.00 1.57
C GLY A 130 -14.31 -6.55 1.90
N LEU A 131 -13.04 -6.31 2.26
CA LEU A 131 -12.52 -4.97 2.55
C LEU A 131 -12.44 -4.12 1.28
N LEU A 132 -11.95 -4.68 0.17
CA LEU A 132 -11.86 -4.01 -1.12
C LEU A 132 -13.22 -3.49 -1.58
N ARG A 133 -14.28 -4.31 -1.53
CA ARG A 133 -15.63 -3.87 -1.91
C ARG A 133 -16.15 -2.70 -1.06
N ARG A 134 -15.69 -2.54 0.19
CA ARG A 134 -16.02 -1.37 1.04
C ARG A 134 -15.15 -0.15 0.70
N LEU A 135 -13.91 -0.37 0.29
CA LEU A 135 -12.98 0.69 -0.13
C LEU A 135 -13.37 1.29 -1.49
N TRP A 136 -13.87 0.47 -2.42
CA TRP A 136 -14.19 0.89 -3.78
C TRP A 136 -15.39 1.84 -3.84
N ARG A 137 -15.11 3.09 -3.55
CA ARG A 137 -16.07 4.19 -3.62
C ARG A 137 -15.54 5.25 -4.57
N LEU A 138 -16.41 5.80 -5.43
CA LEU A 138 -16.01 6.88 -6.34
C LEU A 138 -15.99 8.21 -5.58
N PRO A 139 -14.87 8.92 -5.51
CA PRO A 139 -14.83 10.26 -4.94
C PRO A 139 -15.58 11.25 -5.84
N SER A 140 -16.32 12.18 -5.22
CA SER A 140 -17.01 13.26 -5.95
C SER A 140 -16.00 14.22 -6.58
N ALA A 141 -16.23 14.60 -7.83
CA ALA A 141 -15.41 15.59 -8.50
C ALA A 141 -15.76 17.03 -8.03
N PRO A 142 -14.74 17.94 -7.90
CA PRO A 142 -13.31 17.68 -8.06
C PRO A 142 -12.73 16.95 -6.84
N HIS A 143 -11.79 16.05 -7.06
CA HIS A 143 -11.09 15.33 -5.99
C HIS A 143 -9.56 15.47 -6.10
N PRO A 144 -8.81 15.33 -5.00
CA PRO A 144 -7.37 15.54 -4.98
C PRO A 144 -6.57 14.31 -5.43
N PHE A 145 -7.22 13.15 -5.62
CA PHE A 145 -6.52 11.89 -5.86
C PHE A 145 -5.96 11.82 -7.28
N ARG A 146 -4.76 11.25 -7.41
CA ARG A 146 -4.14 10.96 -8.69
C ARG A 146 -4.84 9.77 -9.36
N SER A 147 -4.78 9.73 -10.69
CA SER A 147 -5.28 8.59 -11.46
C SER A 147 -4.30 7.41 -11.41
N LEU A 148 -4.82 6.19 -11.57
CA LEU A 148 -4.01 5.00 -11.77
C LEU A 148 -3.10 5.13 -13.00
N SER A 149 -3.55 5.87 -14.05
CA SER A 149 -2.72 6.18 -15.22
C SER A 149 -1.44 6.95 -14.85
N ALA A 150 -1.48 7.81 -13.83
CA ALA A 150 -0.28 8.53 -13.38
C ALA A 150 0.73 7.57 -12.70
N LEU A 151 0.24 6.60 -11.93
CA LEU A 151 1.07 5.56 -11.32
C LEU A 151 1.72 4.66 -12.36
N THR A 152 0.93 4.16 -13.33
CA THR A 152 1.45 3.28 -14.39
C THR A 152 2.43 4.01 -15.31
N ALA A 153 2.21 5.31 -15.58
CA ALA A 153 3.16 6.14 -16.33
C ALA A 153 4.49 6.34 -15.59
N TYR A 154 4.44 6.52 -14.28
CA TYR A 154 5.65 6.58 -13.45
C TYR A 154 6.45 5.26 -13.55
N TRP A 155 5.82 4.11 -13.36
CA TRP A 155 6.51 2.82 -13.48
C TRP A 155 6.99 2.51 -14.90
N THR A 156 6.24 2.95 -15.93
CA THR A 156 6.72 2.87 -17.31
C THR A 156 8.05 3.63 -17.48
N HIS A 157 8.14 4.83 -16.92
CA HIS A 157 9.36 5.63 -16.96
C HIS A 157 10.53 4.95 -16.24
N GLU A 158 10.30 4.44 -15.03
CA GLU A 158 11.30 3.69 -14.26
C GLU A 158 11.76 2.42 -15.01
N THR A 159 10.82 1.65 -15.56
CA THR A 159 11.12 0.44 -16.35
C THR A 159 11.99 0.77 -17.57
N LEU A 160 11.68 1.86 -18.27
CA LEU A 160 12.45 2.25 -19.46
C LEU A 160 13.85 2.79 -19.11
N ALA A 161 14.01 3.42 -17.92
CA ALA A 161 15.31 3.91 -17.48
C ALA A 161 16.32 2.78 -17.20
N ASP A 162 15.80 1.61 -16.75
CA ASP A 162 16.61 0.45 -16.33
C ASP A 162 16.28 -0.82 -17.14
N LEU A 163 15.93 -0.65 -18.42
CA LEU A 163 15.43 -1.75 -19.30
C LEU A 163 16.36 -2.98 -19.34
N GLU A 164 17.65 -2.80 -19.13
CA GLU A 164 18.65 -3.87 -19.13
C GLU A 164 18.47 -4.87 -17.96
N GLN A 165 17.74 -4.50 -16.92
CA GLN A 165 17.46 -5.36 -15.76
C GLN A 165 16.40 -6.44 -16.06
N TRP A 166 15.60 -6.25 -17.12
CA TRP A 166 14.52 -7.19 -17.47
C TRP A 166 15.02 -8.34 -18.32
N PRO A 167 14.71 -9.60 -17.94
CA PRO A 167 15.22 -10.80 -18.62
C PRO A 167 14.65 -10.97 -20.02
N ASP A 168 13.45 -10.46 -20.33
CA ASP A 168 12.78 -10.58 -21.62
C ASP A 168 12.19 -9.24 -22.09
N SER A 169 12.85 -8.64 -23.08
CA SER A 169 12.42 -7.38 -23.68
C SER A 169 11.08 -7.47 -24.44
N GLY A 170 10.63 -8.66 -24.84
CA GLY A 170 9.33 -8.88 -25.48
C GLY A 170 8.20 -8.74 -24.46
N LEU A 171 8.33 -9.40 -23.33
CA LEU A 171 7.38 -9.29 -22.20
C LEU A 171 7.30 -7.86 -21.69
N VAL A 172 8.43 -7.17 -21.57
CA VAL A 172 8.46 -5.78 -21.13
C VAL A 172 7.68 -4.88 -22.07
N ARG A 173 7.91 -4.98 -23.39
CA ARG A 173 7.16 -4.15 -24.36
C ARG A 173 5.65 -4.37 -24.26
N GLU A 174 5.21 -5.61 -24.14
CA GLU A 174 3.79 -5.93 -23.97
C GLU A 174 3.26 -5.41 -22.61
N GLY A 175 4.01 -5.58 -21.53
CA GLY A 175 3.66 -5.02 -20.23
C GLY A 175 3.49 -3.50 -20.25
N LEU A 176 4.44 -2.77 -20.87
CA LEU A 176 4.36 -1.31 -20.99
C LEU A 176 3.18 -0.85 -21.84
N ARG A 177 2.88 -1.57 -22.94
CA ARG A 177 1.68 -1.32 -23.76
C ARG A 177 0.40 -1.46 -22.93
N LEU A 178 0.30 -2.50 -22.13
CA LEU A 178 -0.85 -2.74 -21.26
C LEU A 178 -0.93 -1.73 -20.09
N PHE A 179 0.19 -1.28 -19.53
CA PHE A 179 0.18 -0.20 -18.53
C PHE A 179 -0.43 1.10 -19.05
N GLU A 180 -0.29 1.37 -20.36
CA GLU A 180 -0.92 2.51 -21.00
C GLU A 180 -2.41 2.27 -21.29
N GLU A 181 -2.77 1.06 -21.72
CA GLU A 181 -4.11 0.73 -22.21
C GLU A 181 -5.11 0.43 -21.08
N LEU A 182 -4.72 -0.40 -20.10
CA LEU A 182 -5.62 -0.88 -19.06
C LEU A 182 -6.26 0.25 -18.23
N PRO A 183 -5.53 1.27 -17.76
CA PRO A 183 -6.17 2.37 -17.04
C PRO A 183 -7.21 3.12 -17.85
N ARG A 184 -6.99 3.26 -19.17
CA ARG A 184 -7.91 4.01 -20.07
C ARG A 184 -9.15 3.22 -20.45
N THR A 185 -9.11 1.91 -20.33
CA THR A 185 -10.20 0.99 -20.69
C THR A 185 -10.90 0.43 -19.46
N ALA A 186 -10.70 1.03 -18.27
CA ALA A 186 -11.35 0.62 -17.06
C ALA A 186 -12.89 0.70 -17.21
N PRO A 187 -13.63 -0.39 -16.93
CA PRO A 187 -15.10 -0.38 -17.06
C PRO A 187 -15.75 0.52 -16.01
N THR A 188 -15.07 0.73 -14.90
CA THR A 188 -15.44 1.64 -13.82
C THR A 188 -14.18 2.14 -13.12
N GLU A 189 -14.26 3.30 -12.48
CA GLU A 189 -13.17 3.86 -11.70
C GLU A 189 -13.64 4.08 -10.27
N VAL A 190 -12.80 3.71 -9.31
CA VAL A 190 -13.04 3.88 -7.87
C VAL A 190 -11.77 4.34 -7.17
N LEU A 191 -11.86 4.78 -5.91
CA LEU A 191 -10.68 5.00 -5.11
C LEU A 191 -10.13 3.65 -4.65
N LEU A 192 -8.91 3.37 -5.08
CA LEU A 192 -8.14 2.15 -4.81
C LEU A 192 -7.26 2.37 -3.57
N ALA A 193 -6.93 1.30 -2.86
CA ALA A 193 -5.91 1.31 -1.81
C ALA A 193 -4.50 1.06 -2.35
N THR A 194 -4.37 0.44 -3.50
CA THR A 194 -3.21 0.01 -4.30
C THR A 194 -2.13 -0.81 -3.61
N ASP A 195 -2.04 -0.79 -2.28
CA ASP A 195 -1.06 -1.54 -1.48
C ASP A 195 -1.75 -2.45 -0.44
N LEU A 196 -2.96 -2.95 -0.74
CA LEU A 196 -3.69 -3.81 0.18
C LEU A 196 -3.23 -5.26 0.08
N HIS A 197 -2.59 -5.73 1.14
CA HIS A 197 -2.20 -7.13 1.34
C HIS A 197 -2.40 -7.52 2.81
N ALA A 198 -2.24 -8.82 3.12
CA ALA A 198 -2.54 -9.34 4.47
C ALA A 198 -1.65 -8.75 5.60
N GLY A 199 -0.54 -8.10 5.27
CA GLY A 199 0.30 -7.34 6.21
C GLY A 199 -0.30 -6.00 6.59
N ASN A 200 -1.06 -5.36 5.68
CA ASN A 200 -1.70 -4.07 5.87
C ASN A 200 -3.16 -4.18 6.36
N VAL A 201 -3.53 -5.33 6.90
CA VAL A 201 -4.85 -5.59 7.51
C VAL A 201 -4.65 -6.10 8.92
N LEU A 202 -5.17 -5.37 9.91
CA LEU A 202 -4.98 -5.67 11.31
C LEU A 202 -6.30 -6.00 12.01
N ARG A 203 -6.25 -6.97 12.93
CA ARG A 203 -7.37 -7.27 13.81
C ARG A 203 -7.59 -6.14 14.81
N SER A 204 -8.85 -5.74 15.00
CA SER A 204 -9.22 -4.65 15.89
C SER A 204 -10.47 -4.99 16.70
N GLU A 205 -10.65 -4.31 17.85
CA GLU A 205 -11.86 -4.45 18.68
C GLU A 205 -13.07 -3.78 18.03
N ARG A 206 -12.88 -2.68 17.29
CA ARG A 206 -13.97 -1.92 16.65
C ARG A 206 -14.61 -2.70 15.49
N GLU A 207 -13.78 -3.36 14.70
CA GLU A 207 -14.17 -4.21 13.57
C GLU A 207 -13.24 -5.43 13.50
N PRO A 208 -13.70 -6.56 12.94
CA PRO A 208 -12.86 -7.75 12.84
C PRO A 208 -11.50 -7.48 12.19
N TRP A 209 -11.49 -6.62 11.14
CA TRP A 209 -10.31 -6.27 10.36
C TRP A 209 -10.37 -4.84 9.89
N LEU A 210 -9.27 -4.10 10.03
CA LEU A 210 -9.09 -2.74 9.56
C LEU A 210 -7.88 -2.64 8.65
N VAL A 211 -8.02 -1.82 7.61
CA VAL A 211 -6.94 -1.50 6.66
C VAL A 211 -6.07 -0.38 7.23
N ILE A 212 -4.76 -0.57 7.14
CA ILE A 212 -3.74 0.43 7.43
C ILE A 212 -2.93 0.75 6.16
N ASP A 213 -2.22 1.86 6.16
CA ASP A 213 -1.26 2.25 5.12
C ASP A 213 -1.79 2.22 3.66
N PRO A 214 -2.99 2.73 3.37
CA PRO A 214 -3.48 2.77 2.01
C PRO A 214 -2.70 3.80 1.18
N LYS A 215 -2.47 3.48 -0.11
CA LYS A 215 -1.86 4.39 -1.10
C LYS A 215 -2.89 4.72 -2.19
N PRO A 216 -3.72 5.75 -1.98
CA PRO A 216 -4.92 5.97 -2.78
C PRO A 216 -4.64 6.50 -4.19
N TYR A 217 -5.24 5.84 -5.20
CA TYR A 217 -5.34 6.28 -6.58
C TYR A 217 -6.76 6.03 -7.10
N VAL A 218 -7.22 6.81 -8.07
CA VAL A 218 -8.50 6.56 -8.75
C VAL A 218 -8.25 5.73 -10.01
N GLY A 219 -8.94 4.61 -10.14
CA GLY A 219 -8.78 3.73 -11.28
C GLY A 219 -9.56 2.42 -11.21
N ASP A 220 -9.06 1.43 -11.92
CA ASP A 220 -9.64 0.12 -12.15
C ASP A 220 -9.61 -0.78 -10.90
N PRO A 221 -10.75 -1.22 -10.38
CA PRO A 221 -10.79 -2.13 -9.22
C PRO A 221 -9.99 -3.42 -9.41
N ALA A 222 -9.86 -3.93 -10.65
CA ALA A 222 -9.07 -5.14 -10.93
C ALA A 222 -7.58 -4.98 -10.62
N TYR A 223 -7.08 -3.74 -10.56
CA TYR A 223 -5.71 -3.45 -10.13
C TYR A 223 -5.53 -3.68 -8.62
N ASP A 224 -6.53 -3.39 -7.81
CA ASP A 224 -6.40 -3.28 -6.35
C ASP A 224 -6.22 -4.62 -5.62
N VAL A 225 -6.58 -5.74 -6.25
CA VAL A 225 -6.37 -7.09 -5.70
C VAL A 225 -4.94 -7.61 -5.91
N LEU A 226 -4.16 -6.98 -6.79
CA LEU A 226 -2.87 -7.51 -7.23
C LEU A 226 -1.84 -7.58 -6.12
N GLN A 227 -1.81 -6.58 -5.26
CA GLN A 227 -0.84 -6.57 -4.16
C GLN A 227 -1.04 -7.74 -3.20
N HIS A 228 -2.29 -8.13 -2.93
CA HIS A 228 -2.56 -9.35 -2.19
C HIS A 228 -2.10 -10.59 -2.95
N MET A 229 -2.42 -10.70 -4.24
CA MET A 229 -2.04 -11.86 -5.08
C MET A 229 -0.53 -12.04 -5.17
N LEU A 230 0.23 -10.96 -5.33
CA LEU A 230 1.71 -10.96 -5.36
C LEU A 230 2.33 -11.43 -4.03
N ASN A 231 1.61 -11.29 -2.92
CA ASN A 231 2.02 -11.73 -1.59
C ASN A 231 1.51 -13.14 -1.22
N CYS A 232 0.87 -13.87 -2.15
CA CYS A 232 0.41 -15.24 -1.93
C CYS A 232 1.43 -16.27 -2.47
N ASP A 233 1.82 -17.23 -1.65
CA ASP A 233 2.69 -18.32 -2.08
C ASP A 233 2.05 -19.16 -3.20
N ARG A 234 0.71 -19.26 -3.21
CA ARG A 234 -0.07 -19.93 -4.25
C ARG A 234 0.12 -19.34 -5.64
N LEU A 235 0.51 -18.08 -5.77
CA LEU A 235 0.75 -17.45 -7.07
C LEU A 235 1.79 -18.22 -7.89
N THR A 236 2.86 -18.69 -7.25
CA THR A 236 3.90 -19.46 -7.94
C THR A 236 3.42 -20.85 -8.36
N ALA A 237 2.63 -21.50 -7.52
CA ALA A 237 2.16 -22.87 -7.76
C ALA A 237 1.05 -22.93 -8.81
N ASP A 238 0.00 -22.08 -8.67
CA ASP A 238 -1.20 -22.07 -9.50
C ASP A 238 -1.72 -20.64 -9.73
N PRO A 239 -1.08 -19.86 -10.63
CA PRO A 239 -1.53 -18.50 -10.95
C PRO A 239 -2.94 -18.46 -11.55
N ASP A 240 -3.32 -19.44 -12.38
CA ASP A 240 -4.65 -19.52 -12.99
C ASP A 240 -5.74 -19.75 -11.94
N GLY A 241 -5.53 -20.69 -11.02
CA GLY A 241 -6.44 -20.92 -9.91
C GLY A 241 -6.59 -19.72 -8.99
N LEU A 242 -5.49 -18.98 -8.73
CA LEU A 242 -5.55 -17.76 -7.93
C LEU A 242 -6.30 -16.63 -8.66
N ILE A 243 -6.11 -16.46 -9.98
CA ILE A 243 -6.86 -15.51 -10.81
C ILE A 243 -8.36 -15.80 -10.71
N HIS A 244 -8.78 -17.05 -10.98
CA HIS A 244 -10.19 -17.42 -10.90
C HIS A 244 -10.76 -17.19 -9.50
N ARG A 245 -10.03 -17.63 -8.47
CA ARG A 245 -10.45 -17.45 -7.07
C ARG A 245 -10.64 -15.98 -6.73
N MET A 246 -9.69 -15.11 -7.05
CA MET A 246 -9.80 -13.69 -6.70
C MET A 246 -10.86 -12.99 -7.55
N SER A 247 -11.03 -13.38 -8.82
CA SER A 247 -12.12 -12.87 -9.65
C SER A 247 -13.48 -13.20 -9.05
N ASP A 248 -13.68 -14.45 -8.62
CA ASP A 248 -14.97 -14.91 -8.04
C ASP A 248 -15.28 -14.16 -6.73
N VAL A 249 -14.31 -14.09 -5.80
CA VAL A 249 -14.57 -13.50 -4.47
C VAL A 249 -14.66 -11.98 -4.48
N ALA A 250 -14.01 -11.31 -5.45
CA ALA A 250 -14.03 -9.86 -5.59
C ALA A 250 -15.04 -9.35 -6.62
N ASP A 251 -15.71 -10.25 -7.36
CA ASP A 251 -16.66 -9.93 -8.44
C ASP A 251 -15.99 -9.14 -9.58
N LEU A 252 -14.88 -9.68 -10.12
CA LEU A 252 -14.06 -9.07 -11.16
C LEU A 252 -14.02 -9.94 -12.42
N ASP A 253 -13.78 -9.32 -13.60
CA ASP A 253 -13.51 -10.03 -14.85
C ASP A 253 -12.15 -10.75 -14.77
N PRO A 254 -12.12 -12.10 -14.88
CA PRO A 254 -10.88 -12.87 -14.79
C PRO A 254 -9.90 -12.56 -15.92
N SER A 255 -10.38 -12.21 -17.12
CA SER A 255 -9.51 -11.87 -18.24
C SER A 255 -8.79 -10.54 -17.97
N ARG A 256 -9.51 -9.57 -17.43
CA ARG A 256 -8.94 -8.27 -17.06
C ARG A 256 -7.98 -8.39 -15.88
N LEU A 257 -8.33 -9.18 -14.86
CA LEU A 257 -7.44 -9.44 -13.73
C LEU A 257 -6.15 -10.14 -14.17
N ARG A 258 -6.24 -11.10 -15.11
CA ARG A 258 -5.07 -11.75 -15.72
C ARG A 258 -4.12 -10.74 -16.39
N LEU A 259 -4.65 -9.81 -17.18
CA LEU A 259 -3.84 -8.79 -17.84
C LEU A 259 -3.13 -7.89 -16.82
N TRP A 260 -3.83 -7.44 -15.80
CA TRP A 260 -3.25 -6.64 -14.73
C TRP A 260 -2.17 -7.41 -13.94
N LEU A 261 -2.42 -8.69 -13.62
CA LEU A 261 -1.42 -9.53 -12.94
C LEU A 261 -0.20 -9.76 -13.82
N PHE A 262 -0.38 -10.02 -15.11
CA PHE A 262 0.72 -10.14 -16.07
C PHE A 262 1.62 -8.91 -16.05
N VAL A 263 1.04 -7.72 -16.17
CA VAL A 263 1.78 -6.45 -16.17
C VAL A 263 2.57 -6.25 -14.88
N ARG A 264 1.95 -6.55 -13.74
CA ARG A 264 2.62 -6.42 -12.44
C ARG A 264 3.73 -7.46 -12.27
N CYS A 265 3.53 -8.70 -12.70
CA CYS A 265 4.60 -9.71 -12.69
C CYS A 265 5.79 -9.31 -13.56
N VAL A 266 5.54 -8.70 -14.72
CA VAL A 266 6.62 -8.15 -15.57
C VAL A 266 7.35 -7.04 -14.82
N GLN A 267 6.65 -6.06 -14.30
CA GLN A 267 7.22 -4.87 -13.66
C GLN A 267 8.04 -5.20 -12.41
N GLU A 268 7.59 -6.17 -11.59
CA GLU A 268 8.26 -6.57 -10.35
C GLU A 268 9.36 -7.64 -10.55
N SER A 269 9.50 -8.18 -11.76
CA SER A 269 10.43 -9.31 -12.04
C SER A 269 11.91 -9.02 -11.76
N PRO A 270 12.44 -7.79 -11.84
CA PRO A 270 13.82 -7.52 -11.46
C PRO A 270 14.09 -7.72 -9.96
N ASP A 271 13.14 -7.32 -9.11
CA ASP A 271 13.26 -7.48 -7.67
C ASP A 271 12.87 -8.89 -7.20
N TRP A 272 11.90 -9.52 -7.91
CA TRP A 272 11.41 -10.88 -7.62
C TRP A 272 11.47 -11.76 -8.88
N PRO A 273 12.62 -12.39 -9.17
CA PRO A 273 12.84 -13.12 -10.43
C PRO A 273 11.83 -14.25 -10.73
N THR A 274 11.21 -14.84 -9.70
CA THR A 274 10.16 -15.87 -9.87
C THR A 274 8.93 -15.33 -10.60
N LEU A 275 8.67 -14.01 -10.55
CA LEU A 275 7.56 -13.38 -11.25
C LEU A 275 7.76 -13.36 -12.77
N ALA A 276 8.99 -13.44 -13.27
CA ALA A 276 9.25 -13.57 -14.72
C ALA A 276 8.66 -14.86 -15.30
N ASP A 277 8.82 -15.99 -14.59
CA ASP A 277 8.25 -17.27 -15.00
C ASP A 277 6.72 -17.26 -14.95
N ILE A 278 6.16 -16.59 -13.94
CA ILE A 278 4.71 -16.41 -13.84
C ILE A 278 4.21 -15.54 -15.00
N ALA A 279 4.88 -14.43 -15.31
CA ALA A 279 4.52 -13.56 -16.43
C ALA A 279 4.47 -14.35 -17.76
N VAL A 280 5.44 -15.23 -18.02
CA VAL A 280 5.44 -16.12 -19.21
C VAL A 280 4.20 -17.03 -19.23
N ARG A 281 3.82 -17.61 -18.07
CA ARG A 281 2.68 -18.54 -17.98
C ARG A 281 1.32 -17.87 -18.20
N ILE A 282 1.18 -16.61 -17.79
CA ILE A 282 -0.08 -15.87 -17.85
C ILE A 282 -0.11 -14.80 -18.94
N ALA A 283 0.91 -14.75 -19.79
CA ALA A 283 0.98 -13.82 -20.93
C ALA A 283 -0.29 -13.89 -21.81
N PRO A 284 -0.76 -12.74 -22.36
CA PRO A 284 -1.94 -12.68 -23.23
C PRO A 284 -1.77 -13.39 -24.56
#